data_c0940c27911cddf1b4276364ad0a473d
#
_entry.id   c0940c27911cddf1b4276364ad0a473d
#
_cell.length_a   1.000
_cell.length_b   1.000
_cell.length_c   1.000
_cell.angle_alpha   90.00
_cell.angle_beta   90.00
_cell.angle_gamma   90.00
#
_symmetry.space_group_name_H-M   'P 1'
#
loop_
_entity.id
_entity.type
_entity.pdbx_description
1 polymer ?
#
loop_
_entity_poly.entity_id
_entity_poly.type
_entity_poly.pdbx_seq_one_letter_code
_entity_poly.pdbx_strand_id
1 'polypeptide(L)'
;MDRRKQRHQATRNEILAQAWALTNEKGLTGWTLRELAGAVGMQAPSLYEYFGAKDDIYDAMFAESYRELLQLSTSTPLPDEPRERLRIMATTFFDFAVANPARLQLMFWRVIPGFEPSPEAYAPSLEVLDWGVKQAAEMGITDPAALDMWTALLAGLISQQASNDPGGDRWRRLVDDAVDMFARVYLPT
;
A
#
# COMPACT_ATOMS: atom_id res chain seq x y z
N MET A 1 -18.84 13.45 -20.65
CA MET A 1 -18.69 12.25 -19.80
C MET A 1 -20.09 11.69 -19.50
N ASP A 2 -20.32 10.39 -19.68
CA ASP A 2 -21.65 9.77 -19.58
C ASP A 2 -22.08 9.72 -18.09
N ARG A 3 -23.23 10.34 -17.77
CA ARG A 3 -23.81 10.38 -16.40
C ARG A 3 -24.00 8.97 -15.81
N ARG A 4 -24.28 7.97 -16.65
CA ARG A 4 -24.43 6.58 -16.21
C ARG A 4 -23.10 6.00 -15.73
N LYS A 5 -22.01 6.24 -16.46
CA LYS A 5 -20.65 5.80 -16.08
C LYS A 5 -20.19 6.48 -14.79
N GLN A 6 -20.52 7.77 -14.63
CA GLN A 6 -20.18 8.51 -13.40
C GLN A 6 -20.90 7.94 -12.17
N ARG A 7 -22.22 7.65 -12.28
CA ARG A 7 -22.97 7.04 -11.19
C ARG A 7 -22.44 5.64 -10.84
N HIS A 8 -22.18 4.82 -11.87
CA HIS A 8 -21.62 3.48 -11.66
C HIS A 8 -20.28 3.56 -10.91
N GLN A 9 -19.38 4.47 -11.31
CA GLN A 9 -18.10 4.66 -10.63
C GLN A 9 -18.28 5.19 -9.20
N ALA A 10 -19.19 6.12 -8.97
CA ALA A 10 -19.48 6.62 -7.62
C ALA A 10 -19.96 5.51 -6.69
N THR A 11 -20.89 4.66 -7.15
CA THR A 11 -21.34 3.50 -6.36
C THR A 11 -20.23 2.48 -6.14
N ARG A 12 -19.37 2.23 -7.13
CA ARG A 12 -18.22 1.36 -6.98
C ARG A 12 -17.25 1.88 -5.90
N ASN A 13 -17.00 3.17 -5.86
CA ASN A 13 -16.16 3.81 -4.83
C ASN A 13 -16.81 3.72 -3.44
N GLU A 14 -18.13 3.88 -3.33
CA GLU A 14 -18.86 3.71 -2.09
C GLU A 14 -18.76 2.27 -1.56
N ILE A 15 -18.90 1.26 -2.44
CA ILE A 15 -18.72 -0.15 -2.09
C ILE A 15 -17.29 -0.38 -1.54
N LEU A 16 -16.24 0.16 -2.17
CA LEU A 16 -14.87 0.05 -1.72
C LEU A 16 -14.65 0.73 -0.36
N ALA A 17 -15.22 1.90 -0.14
CA ALA A 17 -15.15 2.59 1.15
C ALA A 17 -15.77 1.76 2.29
N GLN A 18 -16.91 1.12 2.03
CA GLN A 18 -17.55 0.22 3.01
C GLN A 18 -16.78 -1.09 3.19
N ALA A 19 -16.15 -1.61 2.12
CA ALA A 19 -15.27 -2.78 2.23
C ALA A 19 -14.06 -2.47 3.12
N TRP A 20 -13.45 -1.30 3.00
CA TRP A 20 -12.39 -0.84 3.89
C TRP A 20 -12.87 -0.67 5.33
N ALA A 21 -14.06 -0.11 5.56
CA ALA A 21 -14.63 0.04 6.90
C ALA A 21 -14.82 -1.32 7.58
N LEU A 22 -15.43 -2.29 6.87
CA LEU A 22 -15.62 -3.65 7.37
C LEU A 22 -14.27 -4.37 7.59
N THR A 23 -13.31 -4.15 6.72
CA THR A 23 -11.97 -4.74 6.83
C THR A 23 -11.23 -4.20 8.05
N ASN A 24 -11.32 -2.92 8.34
CA ASN A 24 -10.72 -2.31 9.54
C ASN A 24 -11.39 -2.78 10.83
N GLU A 25 -12.69 -3.10 10.80
CA GLU A 25 -13.45 -3.60 11.97
C GLU A 25 -13.20 -5.10 12.20
N LYS A 26 -13.21 -5.92 11.14
CA LYS A 26 -13.30 -7.40 11.20
C LYS A 26 -12.07 -8.12 10.65
N GLY A 27 -11.11 -7.41 10.11
CA GLY A 27 -9.99 -7.97 9.36
C GLY A 27 -10.35 -8.31 7.91
N LEU A 28 -9.33 -8.60 7.09
CA LEU A 28 -9.47 -8.82 5.64
C LEU A 28 -10.47 -9.90 5.28
N THR A 29 -10.51 -11.00 6.02
CA THR A 29 -11.38 -12.16 5.73
C THR A 29 -12.65 -12.20 6.55
N GLY A 30 -12.79 -11.34 7.57
CA GLY A 30 -13.82 -11.42 8.61
C GLY A 30 -15.19 -10.88 8.21
N TRP A 31 -15.42 -10.48 6.97
CA TRP A 31 -16.70 -9.96 6.47
C TRP A 31 -17.20 -10.72 5.23
N THR A 32 -18.50 -10.62 4.97
CA THR A 32 -19.18 -11.29 3.86
C THR A 32 -19.73 -10.29 2.84
N LEU A 33 -19.95 -10.72 1.59
CA LEU A 33 -20.60 -9.89 0.55
C LEU A 33 -22.02 -9.43 0.98
N ARG A 34 -22.70 -10.23 1.79
CA ARG A 34 -24.03 -9.86 2.31
C ARG A 34 -23.93 -8.70 3.30
N GLU A 35 -22.94 -8.71 4.19
CA GLU A 35 -22.71 -7.61 5.12
C GLU A 35 -22.29 -6.35 4.38
N LEU A 36 -21.42 -6.49 3.35
CA LEU A 36 -21.01 -5.35 2.54
C LEU A 36 -22.19 -4.75 1.77
N ALA A 37 -23.04 -5.57 1.15
CA ALA A 37 -24.25 -5.08 0.48
C ALA A 37 -25.17 -4.33 1.45
N GLY A 38 -25.37 -4.89 2.66
CA GLY A 38 -26.14 -4.21 3.71
C GLY A 38 -25.55 -2.87 4.14
N ALA A 39 -24.22 -2.77 4.26
CA ALA A 39 -23.53 -1.54 4.61
C ALA A 39 -23.68 -0.43 3.56
N VAL A 40 -23.78 -0.81 2.27
CA VAL A 40 -24.02 0.12 1.16
C VAL A 40 -25.52 0.41 0.96
N GLY A 41 -26.41 -0.27 1.69
CA GLY A 41 -27.86 -0.11 1.54
C GLY A 41 -28.45 -0.79 0.30
N MET A 42 -27.78 -1.83 -0.22
CA MET A 42 -28.26 -2.58 -1.39
C MET A 42 -28.53 -4.05 -1.09
N GLN A 43 -29.22 -4.72 -1.99
CA GLN A 43 -29.37 -6.18 -1.93
C GLN A 43 -28.11 -6.89 -2.47
N ALA A 44 -27.75 -8.05 -1.90
CA ALA A 44 -26.56 -8.79 -2.30
C ALA A 44 -26.50 -9.09 -3.83
N PRO A 45 -27.60 -9.43 -4.54
CA PRO A 45 -27.56 -9.57 -6.00
C PRO A 45 -27.10 -8.32 -6.74
N SER A 46 -27.45 -7.12 -6.27
CA SER A 46 -27.04 -5.85 -6.91
C SER A 46 -25.56 -5.57 -6.77
N LEU A 47 -24.88 -6.12 -5.77
CA LEU A 47 -23.44 -5.99 -5.61
C LEU A 47 -22.67 -6.65 -6.76
N TYR A 48 -23.20 -7.76 -7.29
CA TYR A 48 -22.58 -8.48 -8.41
C TYR A 48 -22.61 -7.71 -9.74
N GLU A 49 -23.40 -6.64 -9.85
CA GLU A 49 -23.33 -5.72 -11.00
C GLU A 49 -22.05 -4.86 -10.99
N TYR A 50 -21.39 -4.75 -9.83
CA TYR A 50 -20.18 -3.95 -9.62
C TYR A 50 -18.93 -4.81 -9.44
N PHE A 51 -19.05 -5.95 -8.76
CA PHE A 51 -17.97 -6.87 -8.45
C PHE A 51 -18.50 -8.31 -8.57
N GLY A 52 -17.91 -9.10 -9.46
CA GLY A 52 -18.36 -10.47 -9.75
C GLY A 52 -18.07 -11.45 -8.60
N ALA A 53 -17.05 -11.16 -7.78
CA ALA A 53 -16.63 -11.97 -6.65
C ALA A 53 -16.04 -11.09 -5.53
N LYS A 54 -15.78 -11.67 -4.36
CA LYS A 54 -15.08 -10.99 -3.27
C LYS A 54 -13.64 -10.65 -3.65
N ASP A 55 -13.02 -11.48 -4.45
CA ASP A 55 -11.64 -11.28 -4.92
C ASP A 55 -11.53 -10.05 -5.83
N ASP A 56 -12.55 -9.72 -6.62
CA ASP A 56 -12.58 -8.48 -7.42
C ASP A 56 -12.59 -7.22 -6.53
N ILE A 57 -13.16 -7.33 -5.32
CA ILE A 57 -13.12 -6.25 -4.34
C ILE A 57 -11.72 -6.14 -3.75
N TYR A 58 -11.09 -7.27 -3.40
CA TYR A 58 -9.69 -7.26 -2.95
C TYR A 58 -8.73 -6.74 -4.02
N ASP A 59 -8.95 -7.09 -5.28
CA ASP A 59 -8.22 -6.53 -6.43
C ASP A 59 -8.32 -5.00 -6.47
N ALA A 60 -9.53 -4.48 -6.36
CA ALA A 60 -9.77 -3.05 -6.39
C ALA A 60 -9.13 -2.34 -5.17
N MET A 61 -9.25 -2.92 -3.97
CA MET A 61 -8.62 -2.42 -2.74
C MET A 61 -7.09 -2.44 -2.84
N PHE A 62 -6.51 -3.50 -3.40
CA PHE A 62 -5.07 -3.63 -3.63
C PHE A 62 -4.56 -2.54 -4.59
N ALA A 63 -5.21 -2.40 -5.75
CA ALA A 63 -4.85 -1.40 -6.73
C ALA A 63 -5.02 0.04 -6.22
N GLU A 64 -6.07 0.32 -5.44
CA GLU A 64 -6.30 1.61 -4.80
C GLU A 64 -5.17 1.94 -3.82
N SER A 65 -4.78 0.98 -2.98
CA SER A 65 -3.70 1.15 -1.99
C SER A 65 -2.36 1.53 -2.64
N TYR A 66 -2.00 0.89 -3.75
CA TYR A 66 -0.77 1.22 -4.47
C TYR A 66 -0.86 2.54 -5.22
N ARG A 67 -2.04 2.93 -5.73
CA ARG A 67 -2.23 4.27 -6.32
C ARG A 67 -2.11 5.37 -5.27
N GLU A 68 -2.65 5.16 -4.07
CA GLU A 68 -2.47 6.09 -2.95
C GLU A 68 -1.00 6.23 -2.56
N LEU A 69 -0.27 5.10 -2.45
CA LEU A 69 1.16 5.12 -2.16
C LEU A 69 1.95 5.85 -3.25
N LEU A 70 1.66 5.59 -4.52
CA LEU A 70 2.30 6.27 -5.64
C LEU A 70 2.02 7.78 -5.62
N GLN A 71 0.76 8.17 -5.41
CA GLN A 71 0.38 9.57 -5.31
C GLN A 71 1.10 10.26 -4.15
N LEU A 72 1.14 9.64 -2.98
CA LEU A 72 1.86 10.16 -1.82
C LEU A 72 3.34 10.32 -2.12
N SER A 73 3.98 9.28 -2.67
CA SER A 73 5.40 9.26 -2.99
C SER A 73 5.79 10.35 -4.02
N THR A 74 4.97 10.49 -5.07
CA THR A 74 5.24 11.45 -6.15
C THR A 74 4.89 12.90 -5.78
N SER A 75 3.99 13.11 -4.82
CA SER A 75 3.62 14.45 -4.34
C SER A 75 4.50 14.94 -3.18
N THR A 76 5.26 14.06 -2.54
CA THR A 76 6.18 14.43 -1.46
C THR A 76 7.42 15.10 -2.06
N PRO A 77 7.75 16.35 -1.69
CA PRO A 77 8.96 17.00 -2.16
C PRO A 77 10.21 16.24 -1.69
N LEU A 78 11.11 15.94 -2.63
CA LEU A 78 12.37 15.26 -2.34
C LEU A 78 13.54 16.24 -2.55
N PRO A 79 14.48 16.34 -1.59
CA PRO A 79 15.68 17.16 -1.72
C PRO A 79 16.69 16.52 -2.68
N ASP A 80 17.67 17.31 -3.11
CA ASP A 80 18.77 16.82 -3.96
C ASP A 80 19.79 16.01 -3.15
N GLU A 81 19.92 16.25 -1.85
CA GLU A 81 20.85 15.54 -0.98
C GLU A 81 20.39 14.07 -0.82
N PRO A 82 21.21 13.07 -1.25
CA PRO A 82 20.77 11.69 -1.37
C PRO A 82 20.32 11.04 -0.05
N ARG A 83 21.02 11.33 1.05
CA ARG A 83 20.72 10.74 2.37
C ARG A 83 19.40 11.28 2.93
N GLU A 84 19.15 12.58 2.77
CA GLU A 84 17.91 13.19 3.21
C GLU A 84 16.73 12.74 2.31
N ARG A 85 16.99 12.55 1.02
CA ARG A 85 16.01 11.95 0.08
C ARG A 85 15.62 10.54 0.54
N LEU A 86 16.58 9.67 0.84
CA LEU A 86 16.31 8.34 1.40
C LEU A 86 15.49 8.41 2.69
N ARG A 87 15.81 9.37 3.58
CA ARG A 87 15.08 9.55 4.85
C ARG A 87 13.62 9.90 4.62
N ILE A 88 13.34 10.85 3.74
CA ILE A 88 11.97 11.24 3.40
C ILE A 88 11.22 10.08 2.76
N MET A 89 11.83 9.36 1.81
CA MET A 89 11.23 8.19 1.17
C MET A 89 10.91 7.09 2.20
N ALA A 90 11.87 6.75 3.07
CA ALA A 90 11.69 5.75 4.11
C ALA A 90 10.59 6.11 5.09
N THR A 91 10.59 7.35 5.56
CA THR A 91 9.61 7.89 6.52
C THR A 91 8.21 7.89 5.92
N THR A 92 8.06 8.41 4.70
CA THR A 92 6.79 8.47 3.98
C THR A 92 6.20 7.07 3.79
N PHE A 93 7.03 6.12 3.36
CA PHE A 93 6.60 4.73 3.16
C PHE A 93 6.24 4.05 4.48
N PHE A 94 7.07 4.22 5.52
CA PHE A 94 6.83 3.65 6.85
C PHE A 94 5.50 4.14 7.41
N ASP A 95 5.30 5.47 7.46
CA ASP A 95 4.11 6.10 8.03
C ASP A 95 2.85 5.70 7.26
N PHE A 96 2.91 5.64 5.92
CA PHE A 96 1.82 5.12 5.09
C PHE A 96 1.48 3.66 5.42
N ALA A 97 2.50 2.81 5.56
CA ALA A 97 2.30 1.38 5.79
C ALA A 97 1.66 1.10 7.16
N VAL A 98 2.14 1.75 8.24
CA VAL A 98 1.63 1.50 9.59
C VAL A 98 0.30 2.20 9.90
N ALA A 99 -0.11 3.18 9.09
CA ALA A 99 -1.36 3.92 9.29
C ALA A 99 -2.62 3.04 9.16
N ASN A 100 -2.55 1.94 8.38
CA ASN A 100 -3.65 1.00 8.21
C ASN A 100 -3.12 -0.44 8.17
N PRO A 101 -3.22 -1.20 9.29
CA PRO A 101 -2.73 -2.57 9.36
C PRO A 101 -3.39 -3.53 8.36
N ALA A 102 -4.67 -3.34 8.04
CA ALA A 102 -5.35 -4.19 7.08
C ALA A 102 -4.85 -3.93 5.64
N ARG A 103 -4.57 -2.66 5.31
CA ARG A 103 -3.93 -2.28 4.05
C ARG A 103 -2.52 -2.85 3.94
N LEU A 104 -1.72 -2.75 5.02
CA LEU A 104 -0.39 -3.35 5.09
C LEU A 104 -0.43 -4.86 4.80
N GLN A 105 -1.38 -5.57 5.42
CA GLN A 105 -1.57 -7.00 5.20
C GLN A 105 -1.94 -7.32 3.74
N LEU A 106 -2.87 -6.55 3.16
CA LEU A 106 -3.33 -6.77 1.77
C LEU A 106 -2.20 -6.51 0.76
N MET A 107 -1.40 -5.46 0.97
CA MET A 107 -0.36 -5.05 0.02
C MET A 107 0.89 -5.96 0.08
N PHE A 108 1.31 -6.37 1.27
CA PHE A 108 2.64 -6.97 1.47
C PHE A 108 2.62 -8.39 2.02
N TRP A 109 1.52 -8.84 2.60
CA TRP A 109 1.43 -10.16 3.20
C TRP A 109 0.34 -10.97 2.52
N ARG A 110 0.65 -12.18 2.06
CA ARG A 110 -0.32 -13.09 1.43
C ARG A 110 -1.22 -13.75 2.48
N VAL A 111 -2.02 -12.94 3.19
CA VAL A 111 -2.86 -13.40 4.32
C VAL A 111 -4.24 -13.90 3.90
N ILE A 112 -4.65 -13.67 2.65
CA ILE A 112 -5.93 -14.14 2.11
C ILE A 112 -5.68 -15.44 1.36
N PRO A 113 -6.18 -16.60 1.85
CA PRO A 113 -5.94 -17.87 1.19
C PRO A 113 -6.49 -17.89 -0.25
N GLY A 114 -5.64 -18.24 -1.20
CA GLY A 114 -6.00 -18.38 -2.60
C GLY A 114 -6.15 -17.09 -3.40
N PHE A 115 -6.09 -15.93 -2.74
CA PHE A 115 -6.13 -14.63 -3.44
C PHE A 115 -4.76 -14.30 -4.02
N GLU A 116 -4.74 -14.00 -5.30
CA GLU A 116 -3.63 -13.37 -6.02
C GLU A 116 -4.18 -12.19 -6.82
N PRO A 117 -3.58 -10.99 -6.72
CA PRO A 117 -4.03 -9.84 -7.50
C PRO A 117 -4.00 -10.13 -8.99
N SER A 118 -5.03 -9.72 -9.72
CA SER A 118 -5.03 -9.76 -11.19
C SER A 118 -3.90 -8.91 -11.77
N PRO A 119 -3.45 -9.16 -13.00
CA PRO A 119 -2.43 -8.33 -13.65
C PRO A 119 -2.79 -6.84 -13.67
N GLU A 120 -4.07 -6.52 -13.85
CA GLU A 120 -4.59 -5.15 -13.86
C GLU A 120 -4.53 -4.50 -12.47
N ALA A 121 -4.85 -5.26 -11.43
CA ALA A 121 -4.77 -4.79 -10.05
C ALA A 121 -3.31 -4.66 -9.59
N TYR A 122 -2.42 -5.50 -10.09
CA TYR A 122 -1.00 -5.50 -9.77
C TYR A 122 -0.22 -4.36 -10.45
N ALA A 123 -0.69 -3.86 -11.61
CA ALA A 123 0.01 -2.83 -12.37
C ALA A 123 0.44 -1.59 -11.55
N PRO A 124 -0.39 -1.00 -10.66
CA PRO A 124 0.05 0.14 -9.84
C PRO A 124 1.22 -0.18 -8.89
N SER A 125 1.39 -1.44 -8.46
CA SER A 125 2.54 -1.82 -7.63
C SER A 125 3.85 -1.76 -8.41
N LEU A 126 3.81 -2.10 -9.70
CA LEU A 126 4.97 -1.96 -10.59
C LEU A 126 5.33 -0.49 -10.83
N GLU A 127 4.33 0.41 -10.90
CA GLU A 127 4.59 1.85 -11.02
C GLU A 127 5.29 2.41 -9.77
N VAL A 128 4.90 1.94 -8.57
CA VAL A 128 5.61 2.31 -7.32
C VAL A 128 7.05 1.79 -7.34
N LEU A 129 7.26 0.55 -7.76
CA LEU A 129 8.59 -0.04 -7.88
C LEU A 129 9.46 0.75 -8.87
N ASP A 130 8.94 1.03 -10.07
CA ASP A 130 9.66 1.79 -11.10
C ASP A 130 10.04 3.20 -10.62
N TRP A 131 9.12 3.86 -9.89
CA TRP A 131 9.42 5.15 -9.27
C TRP A 131 10.56 5.02 -8.26
N GLY A 132 10.54 4.01 -7.39
CA GLY A 132 11.60 3.78 -6.39
C GLY A 132 12.95 3.48 -7.04
N VAL A 133 12.98 2.63 -8.07
CA VAL A 133 14.18 2.32 -8.87
C VAL A 133 14.76 3.58 -9.50
N LYS A 134 13.90 4.43 -10.07
CA LYS A 134 14.33 5.70 -10.66
C LYS A 134 14.95 6.64 -9.61
N GLN A 135 14.31 6.77 -8.45
CA GLN A 135 14.87 7.58 -7.36
C GLN A 135 16.22 7.06 -6.89
N ALA A 136 16.38 5.74 -6.75
CA ALA A 136 17.64 5.11 -6.38
C ALA A 136 18.75 5.38 -7.44
N ALA A 137 18.42 5.24 -8.72
CA ALA A 137 19.37 5.50 -9.82
C ALA A 137 19.82 6.97 -9.86
N GLU A 138 18.93 7.93 -9.60
CA GLU A 138 19.27 9.37 -9.48
C GLU A 138 20.25 9.65 -8.33
N MET A 139 20.24 8.82 -7.28
CA MET A 139 21.19 8.87 -6.17
C MET A 139 22.48 8.05 -6.41
N GLY A 140 22.63 7.43 -7.58
CA GLY A 140 23.78 6.59 -7.92
C GLY A 140 23.67 5.15 -7.39
N ILE A 141 22.54 4.74 -6.86
CA ILE A 141 22.28 3.37 -6.40
C ILE A 141 21.70 2.58 -7.57
N THR A 142 22.54 1.74 -8.20
CA THR A 142 22.16 0.96 -9.40
C THR A 142 22.25 -0.54 -9.19
N ASP A 143 22.77 -1.00 -8.04
CA ASP A 143 22.83 -2.42 -7.69
C ASP A 143 21.42 -2.93 -7.32
N PRO A 144 20.86 -3.94 -8.01
CA PRO A 144 19.58 -4.55 -7.64
C PRO A 144 19.55 -5.08 -6.20
N ALA A 145 20.67 -5.59 -5.69
CA ALA A 145 20.77 -6.08 -4.31
C ALA A 145 20.58 -4.96 -3.28
N ALA A 146 20.93 -3.72 -3.61
CA ALA A 146 20.66 -2.57 -2.76
C ALA A 146 19.15 -2.32 -2.59
N LEU A 147 18.38 -2.46 -3.68
CA LEU A 147 16.92 -2.30 -3.64
C LEU A 147 16.24 -3.40 -2.82
N ASP A 148 16.71 -4.65 -2.97
CA ASP A 148 16.23 -5.78 -2.17
C ASP A 148 16.53 -5.55 -0.68
N MET A 149 17.74 -5.09 -0.35
CA MET A 149 18.15 -4.79 1.01
C MET A 149 17.34 -3.64 1.61
N TRP A 150 17.10 -2.57 0.84
CA TRP A 150 16.26 -1.45 1.25
C TRP A 150 14.84 -1.89 1.60
N THR A 151 14.25 -2.68 0.71
CA THR A 151 12.90 -3.23 0.90
C THR A 151 12.83 -4.13 2.14
N ALA A 152 13.78 -5.03 2.31
CA ALA A 152 13.84 -5.92 3.47
C ALA A 152 14.02 -5.17 4.79
N LEU A 153 14.84 -4.13 4.81
CA LEU A 153 15.10 -3.29 5.98
C LEU A 153 13.83 -2.55 6.43
N LEU A 154 13.16 -1.88 5.51
CA LEU A 154 11.92 -1.17 5.81
C LEU A 154 10.77 -2.12 6.16
N ALA A 155 10.62 -3.21 5.42
CA ALA A 155 9.60 -4.22 5.72
C ALA A 155 9.79 -4.83 7.12
N GLY A 156 11.05 -5.04 7.55
CA GLY A 156 11.37 -5.49 8.90
C GLY A 156 10.92 -4.51 9.97
N LEU A 157 11.27 -3.23 9.83
CA LEU A 157 10.87 -2.18 10.77
C LEU A 157 9.35 -2.01 10.84
N ILE A 158 8.67 -1.97 9.68
CA ILE A 158 7.22 -1.84 9.57
C ILE A 158 6.52 -3.04 10.22
N SER A 159 6.99 -4.25 9.94
CA SER A 159 6.43 -5.48 10.53
C SER A 159 6.56 -5.49 12.04
N GLN A 160 7.72 -5.09 12.57
CA GLN A 160 7.95 -4.99 14.00
C GLN A 160 7.07 -3.92 14.65
N GLN A 161 6.91 -2.75 14.01
CA GLN A 161 6.03 -1.69 14.51
C GLN A 161 4.58 -2.17 14.57
N ALA A 162 4.08 -2.76 13.49
CA ALA A 162 2.70 -3.24 13.41
C ALA A 162 2.40 -4.37 14.41
N SER A 163 3.38 -5.23 14.70
CA SER A 163 3.18 -6.42 15.53
C SER A 163 3.47 -6.19 17.02
N ASN A 164 4.46 -5.36 17.36
CA ASN A 164 4.97 -5.27 18.72
C ASN A 164 4.75 -3.92 19.39
N ASP A 165 4.38 -2.87 18.63
CA ASP A 165 4.10 -1.55 19.16
C ASP A 165 3.11 -0.79 18.25
N PRO A 166 1.89 -1.36 18.02
CA PRO A 166 0.92 -0.73 17.14
C PRO A 166 0.45 0.62 17.70
N GLY A 167 0.57 1.66 16.87
CA GLY A 167 0.25 3.04 17.26
C GLY A 167 1.32 3.76 18.10
N GLY A 168 2.40 3.08 18.48
CA GLY A 168 3.56 3.69 19.13
C GLY A 168 4.62 4.18 18.15
N ASP A 169 5.84 4.40 18.65
CA ASP A 169 6.96 4.92 17.86
C ASP A 169 8.27 4.11 17.98
N ARG A 170 8.22 2.99 18.70
CA ARG A 170 9.42 2.21 19.06
C ARG A 170 10.30 1.86 17.86
N TRP A 171 9.70 1.44 16.75
CA TRP A 171 10.42 1.06 15.54
C TRP A 171 10.50 2.21 14.54
N ARG A 172 9.52 3.13 14.60
CA ARG A 172 9.51 4.34 13.78
C ARG A 172 10.76 5.20 13.98
N ARG A 173 11.19 5.40 15.23
CA ARG A 173 12.39 6.17 15.58
C ARG A 173 13.70 5.54 15.06
N LEU A 174 13.69 4.26 14.66
CA LEU A 174 14.86 3.59 14.11
C LEU A 174 15.00 3.76 12.58
N VAL A 175 14.04 4.41 11.94
CA VAL A 175 14.08 4.63 10.48
C VAL A 175 15.30 5.46 10.10
N ASP A 176 15.64 6.49 10.85
CA ASP A 176 16.80 7.32 10.58
C ASP A 176 18.12 6.54 10.70
N ASP A 177 18.28 5.73 11.75
CA ASP A 177 19.45 4.85 11.91
C ASP A 177 19.57 3.83 10.77
N ALA A 178 18.43 3.27 10.33
CA ALA A 178 18.38 2.32 9.22
C ALA A 178 18.80 2.99 7.90
N VAL A 179 18.31 4.19 7.64
CA VAL A 179 18.74 5.01 6.50
C VAL A 179 20.24 5.29 6.55
N ASP A 180 20.75 5.67 7.70
CA ASP A 180 22.16 5.94 7.90
C ASP A 180 23.06 4.71 7.67
N MET A 181 22.62 3.55 8.12
CA MET A 181 23.30 2.28 7.87
C MET A 181 23.29 1.94 6.37
N PHE A 182 22.14 2.06 5.71
CA PHE A 182 22.00 1.80 4.27
C PHE A 182 22.85 2.77 3.45
N ALA A 183 22.77 4.06 3.74
CA ALA A 183 23.51 5.12 3.03
C ALA A 183 25.03 4.92 3.08
N ARG A 184 25.59 4.48 4.22
CA ARG A 184 27.02 4.20 4.35
C ARG A 184 27.51 3.08 3.44
N VAL A 185 26.65 2.15 3.09
CA VAL A 185 27.00 0.98 2.26
C VAL A 185 26.76 1.23 0.78
N TYR A 186 25.67 1.91 0.45
CA TYR A 186 25.15 1.93 -0.92
C TYR A 186 25.18 3.30 -1.60
N LEU A 187 25.30 4.41 -0.85
CA LEU A 187 25.53 5.70 -1.51
C LEU A 187 26.98 5.84 -1.98
N PRO A 188 27.22 6.38 -3.18
CA PRO A 188 28.57 6.69 -3.64
C PRO A 188 29.23 7.70 -2.70
N THR A 189 30.52 7.51 -2.47
CA THR A 189 31.38 8.44 -1.69
C THR A 189 31.70 9.69 -2.47
#